data_e8ef5473b56b7229e39b517dd6bc42c9
#
_entry.id   e8ef5473b56b7229e39b517dd6bc42c9
#
_cell.length_a   1.000
_cell.length_b   1.000
_cell.length_c   1.000
_cell.angle_alpha   90.00
_cell.angle_beta   90.00
_cell.angle_gamma   90.00
#
_symmetry.space_group_name_H-M   'P 1'
#
loop_
_entity.id
_entity.type
_entity.pdbx_description
1 polymer ?
#
loop_
_entity_poly.entity_id
_entity_poly.type
_entity_poly.pdbx_seq_one_letter_code
_entity_poly.pdbx_strand_id
1 'polypeptide(L)'
;MLFRSLRDPVGANLDRIQIIKGWLDKKGKTHERIYDVAVSDGRKIGKDGRCKTPVGNTVDIEAANWTNTIGASELATVWTDSDFDPKQKAFYYARVIEIPTPRWVLYDRVRLGAEIPKDAKLIHQERAYTSPIWYTP
;
A
#
# COMPACT_ATOMS: atom_id res chain seq x y z
N MET A 1 6.98 -8.63 -14.35
CA MET A 1 5.74 -7.85 -14.55
C MET A 1 6.05 -6.36 -14.37
N LEU A 2 5.50 -5.48 -15.23
CA LEU A 2 5.60 -4.03 -15.07
C LEU A 2 4.40 -3.53 -14.26
N PHE A 3 4.65 -2.73 -13.24
CA PHE A 3 3.64 -2.05 -12.44
C PHE A 3 3.89 -0.55 -12.50
N ARG A 4 2.83 0.23 -12.70
CA ARG A 4 2.83 1.68 -12.65
C ARG A 4 1.58 2.18 -11.96
N SER A 5 1.74 3.13 -11.05
CA SER A 5 0.64 3.80 -10.36
C SER A 5 0.86 5.30 -10.36
N LEU A 6 -0.21 6.03 -10.60
CA LEU A 6 -0.29 7.49 -10.45
C LEU A 6 -1.24 7.78 -9.30
N ARG A 7 -0.94 8.81 -8.51
CA ARG A 7 -1.89 9.31 -7.52
C ARG A 7 -3.06 10.02 -8.20
N ASP A 8 -4.17 10.13 -7.52
CA ASP A 8 -5.22 11.08 -7.88
C ASP A 8 -4.64 12.52 -7.85
N PRO A 9 -4.89 13.38 -8.87
CA PRO A 9 -4.38 14.76 -8.88
C PRO A 9 -4.74 15.57 -7.63
N VAL A 10 -5.90 15.31 -7.02
CA VAL A 10 -6.36 15.97 -5.78
C VAL A 10 -6.15 15.10 -4.53
N GLY A 11 -5.62 13.89 -4.69
CA GLY A 11 -5.37 12.92 -3.62
C GLY A 11 -3.99 13.02 -2.99
N ALA A 12 -3.71 12.06 -2.12
CA ALA A 12 -2.44 11.95 -1.42
C ALA A 12 -1.36 11.29 -2.29
N ASN A 13 -0.08 11.63 -2.03
CA ASN A 13 1.05 10.96 -2.66
C ASN A 13 1.10 9.48 -2.28
N LEU A 14 1.78 8.69 -3.12
CA LEU A 14 1.95 7.25 -2.94
C LEU A 14 3.09 6.96 -1.97
N ASP A 15 2.83 6.07 -1.02
CA ASP A 15 3.84 5.48 -0.14
C ASP A 15 4.60 4.37 -0.87
N ARG A 16 3.88 3.37 -1.38
CA ARG A 16 4.48 2.17 -1.99
C ARG A 16 3.53 1.39 -2.88
N ILE A 17 4.12 0.56 -3.73
CA ILE A 17 3.44 -0.54 -4.42
C ILE A 17 3.87 -1.85 -3.75
N GLN A 18 2.90 -2.71 -3.47
CA GLN A 18 3.08 -4.06 -2.96
C GLN A 18 2.55 -5.07 -3.95
N ILE A 19 3.21 -6.22 -4.05
CA ILE A 19 2.67 -7.41 -4.70
C ILE A 19 2.35 -8.43 -3.62
N ILE A 20 1.14 -8.93 -3.68
CA ILE A 20 0.67 -10.03 -2.85
C ILE A 20 0.65 -11.28 -3.71
N LYS A 21 1.43 -12.29 -3.32
CA LYS A 21 1.47 -13.61 -3.91
C LYS A 21 0.75 -14.59 -2.98
N GLY A 22 -0.23 -15.30 -3.50
CA GLY A 22 -0.82 -16.47 -2.85
C GLY A 22 -0.53 -17.72 -3.65
N TRP A 23 -0.24 -18.85 -2.99
CA TRP A 23 -0.02 -20.11 -3.68
C TRP A 23 -0.44 -21.33 -2.86
N LEU A 24 -0.57 -22.47 -3.54
CA LEU A 24 -0.78 -23.78 -2.94
C LEU A 24 0.52 -24.56 -2.98
N ASP A 25 0.91 -25.16 -1.87
CA ASP A 25 2.00 -26.12 -1.85
C ASP A 25 1.56 -27.51 -2.34
N LYS A 26 2.51 -28.43 -2.45
CA LYS A 26 2.26 -29.81 -2.89
C LYS A 26 1.31 -30.60 -2.00
N LYS A 27 1.06 -30.13 -0.77
CA LYS A 27 0.13 -30.73 0.20
C LYS A 27 -1.24 -30.05 0.19
N GLY A 28 -1.47 -29.08 -0.71
CA GLY A 28 -2.70 -28.31 -0.81
C GLY A 28 -2.84 -27.23 0.27
N LYS A 29 -1.78 -26.93 1.03
CA LYS A 29 -1.79 -25.86 2.01
C LYS A 29 -1.62 -24.50 1.33
N THR A 30 -2.40 -23.52 1.75
CA THR A 30 -2.33 -22.14 1.28
C THR A 30 -1.20 -21.37 1.95
N HIS A 31 -0.54 -20.53 1.17
CA HIS A 31 0.51 -19.63 1.63
C HIS A 31 0.28 -18.23 1.04
N GLU A 32 0.76 -17.20 1.74
CA GLU A 32 0.77 -15.83 1.26
C GLU A 32 2.12 -15.18 1.54
N ARG A 33 2.58 -14.32 0.63
CA ARG A 33 3.73 -13.44 0.84
C ARG A 33 3.48 -12.07 0.22
N ILE A 34 3.89 -11.05 0.96
CA ILE A 34 3.77 -9.66 0.54
C ILE A 34 5.18 -9.12 0.24
N TYR A 35 5.35 -8.55 -0.95
CA TYR A 35 6.57 -7.90 -1.40
C TYR A 35 6.32 -6.40 -1.57
N ASP A 36 7.14 -5.54 -0.96
CA ASP A 36 7.23 -4.14 -1.35
C ASP A 36 8.08 -4.09 -2.62
N VAL A 37 7.56 -3.57 -3.72
CA VAL A 37 8.24 -3.61 -5.04
C VAL A 37 8.63 -2.25 -5.56
N ALA A 38 8.00 -1.18 -5.06
CA ALA A 38 8.40 0.21 -5.23
C ALA A 38 8.05 0.98 -3.96
N VAL A 39 8.90 1.88 -3.53
CA VAL A 39 8.69 2.74 -2.36
C VAL A 39 9.16 4.16 -2.68
N SER A 40 8.47 5.16 -2.14
CA SER A 40 8.82 6.57 -2.31
C SER A 40 10.01 7.01 -1.46
N ASP A 41 10.44 8.26 -1.64
CA ASP A 41 11.41 8.98 -0.80
C ASP A 41 12.77 8.29 -0.67
N GLY A 42 13.21 7.57 -1.70
CA GLY A 42 14.52 6.90 -1.71
C GLY A 42 14.70 5.82 -0.64
N ARG A 43 13.62 5.40 0.02
CA ARG A 43 13.66 4.33 1.03
C ARG A 43 14.12 3.02 0.41
N LYS A 44 14.65 2.13 1.21
CA LYS A 44 15.22 0.86 0.75
C LYS A 44 14.33 -0.32 1.06
N ILE A 45 14.18 -1.21 0.08
CA ILE A 45 13.56 -2.52 0.26
C ILE A 45 14.65 -3.48 0.69
N GLY A 46 14.45 -4.16 1.81
CA GLY A 46 15.38 -5.16 2.35
C GLY A 46 15.40 -6.46 1.54
N LYS A 47 16.35 -7.32 1.85
CA LYS A 47 16.47 -8.67 1.23
C LYS A 47 15.26 -9.57 1.47
N ASP A 48 14.47 -9.27 2.50
CA ASP A 48 13.20 -9.94 2.83
C ASP A 48 12.03 -9.47 1.94
N GLY A 49 12.28 -8.53 1.02
CA GLY A 49 11.27 -7.93 0.16
C GLY A 49 10.40 -6.90 0.87
N ARG A 50 10.85 -6.36 2.02
CA ARG A 50 10.07 -5.38 2.81
C ARG A 50 10.83 -4.09 3.04
N CYS A 51 10.13 -2.96 2.93
CA CYS A 51 10.63 -1.67 3.39
C CYS A 51 10.19 -1.42 4.82
N LYS A 52 11.16 -1.42 5.75
CA LYS A 52 10.91 -1.24 7.19
C LYS A 52 10.87 0.23 7.61
N THR A 53 11.40 1.12 6.76
CA THR A 53 11.37 2.55 7.01
C THR A 53 9.98 3.10 6.71
N PRO A 54 9.28 3.72 7.67
CA PRO A 54 7.98 4.33 7.42
C PRO A 54 8.11 5.53 6.46
N VAL A 55 7.03 5.85 5.74
CA VAL A 55 6.99 7.02 4.84
C VAL A 55 6.93 8.34 5.61
N GLY A 56 6.56 8.30 6.87
CA GLY A 56 6.29 9.48 7.67
C GLY A 56 4.81 9.84 7.71
N ASN A 57 4.50 11.01 8.27
CA ASN A 57 3.14 11.50 8.44
C ASN A 57 3.14 13.04 8.36
N THR A 58 2.28 13.61 7.53
CA THR A 58 2.11 15.05 7.35
C THR A 58 0.71 15.51 7.73
N VAL A 59 -0.07 14.68 8.43
CA VAL A 59 -1.42 15.00 8.84
C VAL A 59 -1.40 16.03 9.97
N ASP A 60 -2.10 17.13 9.76
CA ASP A 60 -2.49 18.10 10.79
C ASP A 60 -3.83 17.67 11.37
N ILE A 61 -3.82 17.22 12.62
CA ILE A 61 -5.02 16.72 13.32
C ILE A 61 -5.97 17.86 13.68
N GLU A 62 -5.46 19.05 13.97
CA GLU A 62 -6.28 20.19 14.37
C GLU A 62 -7.03 20.78 13.17
N ALA A 63 -6.37 20.84 12.01
CA ALA A 63 -6.96 21.35 10.77
C ALA A 63 -7.66 20.24 9.93
N ALA A 64 -7.56 18.97 10.30
CA ALA A 64 -7.97 17.81 9.49
C ALA A 64 -7.46 17.94 8.04
N ASN A 65 -6.16 18.14 7.89
CA ASN A 65 -5.51 18.33 6.60
C ASN A 65 -4.19 17.56 6.54
N TRP A 66 -3.56 17.50 5.36
CA TRP A 66 -2.23 16.92 5.14
C TRP A 66 -1.50 17.66 4.03
N THR A 67 -0.21 17.38 3.85
CA THR A 67 0.58 17.91 2.74
C THR A 67 1.25 16.78 1.97
N ASN A 68 1.43 16.99 0.66
CA ASN A 68 2.15 16.08 -0.23
C ASN A 68 3.67 16.39 -0.27
N THR A 69 4.27 16.69 0.90
CA THR A 69 5.72 16.94 1.03
C THR A 69 6.54 15.66 1.16
N ILE A 70 5.89 14.52 1.36
CA ILE A 70 6.44 13.18 1.36
C ILE A 70 5.69 12.31 0.35
N GLY A 71 6.21 11.11 0.07
CA GLY A 71 5.60 10.23 -0.91
C GLY A 71 5.94 10.63 -2.36
N ALA A 72 5.41 9.93 -3.32
CA ALA A 72 5.62 10.15 -4.75
C ALA A 72 4.31 10.32 -5.50
N SER A 73 4.28 11.20 -6.51
CA SER A 73 3.11 11.34 -7.39
C SER A 73 2.94 10.14 -8.32
N GLU A 74 4.03 9.43 -8.57
CA GLU A 74 4.07 8.24 -9.42
C GLU A 74 5.06 7.24 -8.84
N LEU A 75 4.72 5.96 -8.93
CA LEU A 75 5.62 4.83 -8.68
C LEU A 75 5.55 3.86 -9.85
N ALA A 76 6.72 3.44 -10.36
CA ALA A 76 6.82 2.43 -11.42
C ALA A 76 7.94 1.44 -11.08
N THR A 77 7.74 0.18 -11.42
CA THR A 77 8.75 -0.86 -11.22
C THR A 77 8.52 -2.04 -12.15
N VAL A 78 9.61 -2.72 -12.50
CA VAL A 78 9.56 -4.08 -13.06
C VAL A 78 9.94 -5.04 -11.96
N TRP A 79 9.06 -5.98 -11.68
CA TRP A 79 9.27 -6.99 -10.64
C TRP A 79 9.21 -8.40 -11.22
N THR A 80 10.11 -9.25 -10.76
CA THR A 80 10.16 -10.68 -11.09
C THR A 80 10.10 -11.47 -9.79
N ASP A 81 9.24 -12.48 -9.75
CA ASP A 81 9.14 -13.39 -8.61
C ASP A 81 10.34 -14.31 -8.57
N SER A 82 11.26 -14.08 -7.62
CA SER A 82 12.45 -14.95 -7.41
C SER A 82 12.10 -16.35 -6.91
N ASP A 83 10.91 -16.49 -6.32
CA ASP A 83 10.42 -17.74 -5.73
C ASP A 83 9.33 -18.38 -6.60
N PHE A 84 9.33 -18.08 -7.92
CA PHE A 84 8.36 -18.63 -8.84
C PHE A 84 8.63 -20.12 -9.09
N ASP A 85 7.61 -20.95 -8.82
CA ASP A 85 7.63 -22.40 -9.18
C ASP A 85 6.58 -22.64 -10.28
N PRO A 86 7.00 -23.03 -11.51
CA PRO A 86 6.09 -23.27 -12.63
C PRO A 86 5.16 -24.48 -12.40
N LYS A 87 5.36 -25.28 -11.34
CA LYS A 87 4.51 -26.43 -10.99
C LYS A 87 3.50 -26.10 -9.89
N GLN A 88 3.47 -24.86 -9.39
CA GLN A 88 2.55 -24.41 -8.35
C GLN A 88 1.46 -23.52 -8.91
N LYS A 89 0.22 -23.76 -8.49
CA LYS A 89 -0.87 -22.77 -8.68
C LYS A 89 -0.62 -21.58 -7.80
N ALA A 90 -0.69 -20.40 -8.39
CA ALA A 90 -0.47 -19.14 -7.67
C ALA A 90 -1.40 -18.03 -8.21
N PHE A 91 -1.58 -16.99 -7.44
CA PHE A 91 -2.14 -15.73 -7.91
C PHE A 91 -1.31 -14.56 -7.40
N TYR A 92 -1.40 -13.46 -8.12
CA TYR A 92 -0.71 -12.21 -7.80
C TYR A 92 -1.66 -11.04 -7.97
N TYR A 93 -1.64 -10.10 -7.05
CA TYR A 93 -2.28 -8.80 -7.24
C TYR A 93 -1.43 -7.68 -6.68
N ALA A 94 -1.59 -6.48 -7.25
CA ALA A 94 -0.94 -5.30 -6.73
C ALA A 94 -1.84 -4.58 -5.72
N ARG A 95 -1.21 -4.03 -4.69
CA ARG A 95 -1.79 -3.09 -3.75
C ARG A 95 -0.96 -1.83 -3.74
N VAL A 96 -1.59 -0.70 -4.00
CA VAL A 96 -0.97 0.62 -3.89
C VAL A 96 -1.41 1.24 -2.58
N ILE A 97 -0.49 1.86 -1.86
CA ILE A 97 -0.76 2.50 -0.57
C ILE A 97 -0.35 3.96 -0.68
N GLU A 98 -1.23 4.87 -0.26
CA GLU A 98 -0.95 6.30 -0.15
C GLU A 98 -0.23 6.64 1.16
N ILE A 99 0.33 7.84 1.26
CA ILE A 99 0.79 8.40 2.53
C ILE A 99 -0.37 8.57 3.51
N PRO A 100 -0.12 8.72 4.83
CA PRO A 100 -1.19 8.93 5.80
C PRO A 100 -2.03 10.16 5.50
N THR A 101 -3.37 10.02 5.64
CA THR A 101 -4.37 11.08 5.49
C THR A 101 -5.37 11.05 6.64
N PRO A 102 -6.11 12.15 6.89
CA PRO A 102 -7.19 12.16 7.86
C PRO A 102 -8.30 11.16 7.49
N ARG A 103 -8.80 10.41 8.47
CA ARG A 103 -10.04 9.64 8.28
C ARG A 103 -11.26 10.56 8.33
N TRP A 104 -12.38 10.08 7.79
CA TRP A 104 -13.66 10.78 7.79
C TRP A 104 -14.09 11.25 9.18
N VAL A 105 -13.86 10.46 10.23
CA VAL A 105 -14.17 10.84 11.63
C VAL A 105 -13.42 12.10 12.07
N LEU A 106 -12.21 12.35 11.56
CA LEU A 106 -11.47 13.56 11.87
C LEU A 106 -12.07 14.78 11.19
N TYR A 107 -12.51 14.64 9.94
CA TYR A 107 -13.24 15.72 9.25
C TYR A 107 -14.54 16.05 9.95
N ASP A 108 -15.31 15.06 10.38
CA ASP A 108 -16.56 15.29 11.10
C ASP A 108 -16.33 16.01 12.43
N ARG A 109 -15.30 15.60 13.19
CA ARG A 109 -14.91 16.29 14.41
C ARG A 109 -14.58 17.77 14.17
N VAL A 110 -13.71 18.03 13.19
CA VAL A 110 -13.19 19.40 12.96
C VAL A 110 -14.23 20.29 12.30
N ARG A 111 -15.01 19.78 11.34
CA ARG A 111 -15.95 20.58 10.54
C ARG A 111 -17.33 20.70 11.16
N LEU A 112 -17.77 19.68 11.89
CA LEU A 112 -19.14 19.59 12.42
C LEU A 112 -19.18 19.61 13.95
N GLY A 113 -18.02 19.58 14.63
CA GLY A 113 -17.97 19.46 16.09
C GLY A 113 -18.49 18.12 16.61
N ALA A 114 -18.46 17.06 15.77
CA ALA A 114 -18.98 15.76 16.14
C ALA A 114 -18.18 15.13 17.28
N GLU A 115 -18.88 14.58 18.27
CA GLU A 115 -18.26 13.71 19.27
C GLU A 115 -17.85 12.39 18.64
N ILE A 116 -16.60 11.99 18.84
CA ILE A 116 -16.05 10.74 18.33
C ILE A 116 -15.55 9.86 19.48
N PRO A 117 -15.60 8.54 19.36
CA PRO A 117 -15.05 7.63 20.37
C PRO A 117 -13.56 7.93 20.62
N LYS A 118 -13.14 7.82 21.90
CA LYS A 118 -11.75 8.11 22.30
C LYS A 118 -10.70 7.21 21.65
N ASP A 119 -11.08 6.01 21.24
CA ASP A 119 -10.26 5.00 20.57
C ASP A 119 -10.37 5.05 19.04
N ALA A 120 -11.11 6.00 18.48
CA ALA A 120 -11.26 6.15 17.04
C ALA A 120 -9.92 6.49 16.37
N LYS A 121 -9.56 5.72 15.33
CA LYS A 121 -8.39 6.03 14.51
C LYS A 121 -8.66 7.27 13.68
N LEU A 122 -7.88 8.31 13.86
CA LEU A 122 -8.03 9.59 13.18
C LEU A 122 -7.31 9.66 11.84
N ILE A 123 -6.33 8.78 11.63
CA ILE A 123 -5.44 8.76 10.46
C ILE A 123 -5.43 7.36 9.86
N HIS A 124 -5.36 7.29 8.55
CA HIS A 124 -5.19 6.03 7.82
C HIS A 124 -4.37 6.24 6.54
N GLN A 125 -4.05 5.15 5.86
CA GLN A 125 -3.50 5.15 4.51
C GLN A 125 -4.53 4.52 3.57
N GLU A 126 -4.94 5.26 2.55
CA GLU A 126 -5.83 4.76 1.51
C GLU A 126 -5.12 3.73 0.64
N ARG A 127 -5.89 2.87 0.00
CA ARG A 127 -5.38 1.72 -0.76
C ARG A 127 -6.20 1.48 -2.00
N ALA A 128 -5.50 1.18 -3.09
CA ALA A 128 -6.08 0.63 -4.30
C ALA A 128 -5.58 -0.80 -4.54
N TYR A 129 -6.38 -1.62 -5.19
CA TYR A 129 -6.08 -3.01 -5.50
C TYR A 129 -6.36 -3.28 -6.97
N THR A 130 -5.51 -4.10 -7.61
CA THR A 130 -5.80 -4.65 -8.93
C THR A 130 -6.61 -5.94 -8.82
N SER A 131 -7.20 -6.37 -9.93
CA SER A 131 -7.64 -7.74 -10.09
C SER A 131 -6.46 -8.72 -9.97
N PRO A 132 -6.69 -9.94 -9.49
CA PRO A 132 -5.63 -10.95 -9.42
C PRO A 132 -5.26 -11.49 -10.80
N ILE A 133 -3.98 -11.79 -10.98
CA ILE A 133 -3.44 -12.55 -12.11
C ILE A 133 -3.25 -13.98 -11.63
N TRP A 134 -3.97 -14.90 -12.24
CA TRP A 134 -3.93 -16.31 -11.90
C TRP A 134 -2.87 -17.04 -12.74
N TYR A 135 -2.11 -17.90 -12.07
CA TYR A 135 -1.19 -18.84 -12.72
C TYR A 135 -1.62 -20.27 -12.40
N THR A 136 -1.81 -21.03 -13.46
CA THR A 136 -2.11 -22.48 -13.39
C THR A 136 -1.11 -23.20 -14.27
N PRO A 137 -0.34 -24.18 -13.75
CA PRO A 137 0.61 -25.00 -14.50
C PRO A 137 -0.04 -25.74 -15.66
#